data_7291870d86e7c5300d4409b99598450a
#
_entry.id   7291870d86e7c5300d4409b99598450a
#
_cell.length_a   1.000
_cell.length_b   1.000
_cell.length_c   1.000
_cell.angle_alpha   90.00
_cell.angle_beta   90.00
_cell.angle_gamma   90.00
#
_symmetry.space_group_name_H-M   'P 1'
#
loop_
_entity.id
_entity.type
_entity.pdbx_description
1 polymer ?
#
loop_
_entity_poly.entity_id
_entity_poly.type
_entity_poly.pdbx_seq_one_letter_code
_entity_poly.pdbx_strand_id
1 'polypeptide(L)'
;MEVVCSDGTEVKADSVLIGAGVVPNIELAEEAGINCDNGIIVNEFGQTNFKNIYACGDCTNHPNKILNKNLRLESVHNAMEQAKTVASSVMNNPMEYNQVPWFWSDQYDHKLQIVGLSGDHDMVTMRGNTNDAKFMLFYTKDEELIAVDAINNPKEFLISRKLVANKVKIKPKVISDLNTNLNDLI
;
A
#
# COMPACT_ATOMS: atom_id res chain seq x y z
N MET A 1 24.67 1.60 27.14
CA MET A 1 23.41 2.27 26.80
C MET A 1 22.26 1.50 27.40
N GLU A 2 21.16 2.14 27.81
CA GLU A 2 20.01 1.50 28.43
C GLU A 2 18.74 2.03 27.78
N VAL A 3 17.84 1.13 27.43
CA VAL A 3 16.52 1.45 26.85
C VAL A 3 15.47 1.11 27.88
N VAL A 4 14.65 2.09 28.24
CA VAL A 4 13.54 1.90 29.18
C VAL A 4 12.25 1.81 28.37
N CYS A 5 11.54 0.68 28.48
CA CYS A 5 10.26 0.45 27.83
C CYS A 5 9.11 1.09 28.63
N SER A 6 7.96 1.28 27.97
CA SER A 6 6.77 1.90 28.60
C SER A 6 6.18 1.09 29.77
N ASP A 7 6.48 -0.21 29.84
CA ASP A 7 6.09 -1.11 30.93
C ASP A 7 7.10 -1.11 32.11
N GLY A 8 8.15 -0.27 32.01
CA GLY A 8 9.22 -0.17 33.00
C GLY A 8 10.37 -1.20 32.80
N THR A 9 10.31 -2.03 31.78
CA THR A 9 11.40 -2.97 31.47
C THR A 9 12.65 -2.22 31.01
N GLU A 10 13.81 -2.54 31.61
CA GLU A 10 15.10 -1.96 31.26
C GLU A 10 15.93 -2.96 30.47
N VAL A 11 16.37 -2.56 29.26
CA VAL A 11 17.19 -3.39 28.37
C VAL A 11 18.54 -2.73 28.18
N LYS A 12 19.63 -3.41 28.62
CA LYS A 12 21.00 -2.98 28.35
C LYS A 12 21.41 -3.40 26.94
N ALA A 13 21.95 -2.46 26.16
CA ALA A 13 22.40 -2.70 24.80
C ALA A 13 23.65 -1.87 24.49
N ASP A 14 24.52 -2.39 23.63
CA ASP A 14 25.69 -1.66 23.12
C ASP A 14 25.28 -0.69 21.98
N SER A 15 24.24 -1.06 21.22
CA SER A 15 23.68 -0.25 20.14
C SER A 15 22.16 -0.36 20.12
N VAL A 16 21.50 0.69 19.64
CA VAL A 16 20.03 0.75 19.46
C VAL A 16 19.75 1.06 18.00
N LEU A 17 18.96 0.20 17.35
CA LEU A 17 18.45 0.42 16.01
C LEU A 17 16.99 0.94 16.12
N ILE A 18 16.73 2.11 15.53
CA ILE A 18 15.40 2.70 15.48
C ILE A 18 14.83 2.53 14.07
N GLY A 19 13.74 1.74 13.95
CA GLY A 19 13.03 1.48 12.69
C GLY A 19 11.56 1.88 12.82
N ALA A 20 11.28 3.15 13.14
CA ALA A 20 9.95 3.65 13.50
C ALA A 20 9.26 4.44 12.37
N GLY A 21 9.57 4.12 11.11
CA GLY A 21 9.06 4.81 9.93
C GLY A 21 9.97 5.93 9.45
N VAL A 22 9.53 6.66 8.42
CA VAL A 22 10.28 7.74 7.78
C VAL A 22 9.39 8.96 7.57
N VAL A 23 10.02 10.11 7.42
CA VAL A 23 9.40 11.35 6.97
C VAL A 23 9.96 11.70 5.58
N PRO A 24 9.14 12.23 4.66
CA PRO A 24 9.63 12.62 3.34
C PRO A 24 10.55 13.86 3.46
N ASN A 25 11.67 13.85 2.75
CA ASN A 25 12.51 15.03 2.61
C ASN A 25 11.87 15.97 1.57
N ILE A 26 11.28 17.04 2.02
CA ILE A 26 10.52 18.01 1.18
C ILE A 26 11.09 19.42 1.22
N GLU A 27 12.16 19.66 1.96
CA GLU A 27 12.73 20.99 2.23
C GLU A 27 13.07 21.72 0.93
N LEU A 28 13.72 21.02 -0.01
CA LEU A 28 14.06 21.60 -1.32
C LEU A 28 12.81 22.01 -2.13
N ALA A 29 11.73 21.23 -2.02
CA ALA A 29 10.47 21.53 -2.69
C ALA A 29 9.79 22.76 -2.06
N GLU A 30 9.75 22.84 -0.73
CA GLU A 30 9.18 23.96 0.02
C GLU A 30 9.94 25.27 -0.26
N GLU A 31 11.28 25.24 -0.24
CA GLU A 31 12.14 26.39 -0.60
C GLU A 31 11.90 26.87 -2.04
N ALA A 32 11.56 25.96 -2.95
CA ALA A 32 11.20 26.28 -4.33
C ALA A 32 9.74 26.75 -4.50
N GLY A 33 8.94 26.84 -3.44
CA GLY A 33 7.53 27.21 -3.47
C GLY A 33 6.60 26.12 -4.03
N ILE A 34 7.05 24.86 -4.03
CA ILE A 34 6.22 23.71 -4.40
C ILE A 34 5.30 23.37 -3.22
N ASN A 35 4.04 23.11 -3.51
CA ASN A 35 3.06 22.74 -2.49
C ASN A 35 3.40 21.37 -1.88
N CYS A 36 3.47 21.32 -0.54
CA CYS A 36 3.73 20.13 0.23
C CYS A 36 2.68 19.94 1.33
N ASP A 37 2.25 18.70 1.52
CA ASP A 37 1.43 18.26 2.64
C ASP A 37 1.67 16.75 2.82
N ASN A 38 2.40 16.37 3.88
CA ASN A 38 2.87 14.99 4.07
C ASN A 38 3.52 14.40 2.80
N GLY A 39 4.36 15.19 2.12
CA GLY A 39 5.00 14.91 0.84
C GLY A 39 4.73 16.00 -0.19
N ILE A 40 5.38 15.92 -1.33
CA ILE A 40 5.21 16.84 -2.46
C ILE A 40 3.84 16.57 -3.11
N ILE A 41 2.97 17.56 -3.14
CA ILE A 41 1.65 17.43 -3.77
C ILE A 41 1.81 17.37 -5.28
N VAL A 42 1.29 16.31 -5.89
CA VAL A 42 1.23 16.13 -7.34
C VAL A 42 -0.18 15.78 -7.81
N ASN A 43 -0.45 16.05 -9.09
CA ASN A 43 -1.67 15.58 -9.73
C ASN A 43 -1.53 14.12 -10.21
N GLU A 44 -2.57 13.59 -10.87
CA GLU A 44 -2.61 12.22 -11.41
C GLU A 44 -1.55 11.92 -12.47
N PHE A 45 -0.84 12.94 -12.96
CA PHE A 45 0.25 12.83 -13.95
C PHE A 45 1.64 13.03 -13.32
N GLY A 46 1.71 13.11 -11.98
CA GLY A 46 2.95 13.38 -11.24
C GLY A 46 3.44 14.82 -11.32
N GLN A 47 2.62 15.77 -11.82
CA GLN A 47 2.99 17.18 -11.97
C GLN A 47 2.66 17.95 -10.69
N THR A 48 3.58 18.82 -10.27
CA THR A 48 3.40 19.74 -9.13
C THR A 48 2.55 20.96 -9.51
N ASN A 49 2.44 21.95 -8.61
CA ASN A 49 1.85 23.26 -8.91
C ASN A 49 2.63 24.07 -9.96
N PHE A 50 3.85 23.64 -10.32
CA PHE A 50 4.63 24.25 -11.41
C PHE A 50 4.59 23.37 -12.67
N LYS A 51 4.29 23.99 -13.80
CA LYS A 51 4.03 23.31 -15.08
C LYS A 51 5.13 22.36 -15.55
N ASN A 52 6.40 22.61 -15.23
CA ASN A 52 7.54 21.84 -15.73
C ASN A 52 8.28 21.09 -14.60
N ILE A 53 7.66 20.96 -13.43
CA ILE A 53 8.24 20.26 -12.29
C ILE A 53 7.34 19.07 -11.95
N TYR A 54 7.97 17.92 -11.83
CA TYR A 54 7.31 16.65 -11.53
C TYR A 54 7.97 16.01 -10.31
N ALA A 55 7.21 15.19 -9.61
CA ALA A 55 7.72 14.35 -8.52
C ALA A 55 7.09 12.95 -8.58
N CYS A 56 7.84 11.95 -8.11
CA CYS A 56 7.38 10.56 -8.04
C CYS A 56 8.04 9.82 -6.88
N GLY A 57 7.43 8.72 -6.47
CA GLY A 57 7.94 7.83 -5.42
C GLY A 57 7.47 8.22 -4.02
N ASP A 58 8.20 7.76 -3.02
CA ASP A 58 7.82 7.79 -1.60
C ASP A 58 7.64 9.20 -1.02
N CYS A 59 8.25 10.21 -1.66
CA CYS A 59 8.14 11.61 -1.25
C CYS A 59 6.88 12.33 -1.77
N THR A 60 6.00 11.67 -2.55
CA THR A 60 4.84 12.32 -3.17
C THR A 60 3.53 12.05 -2.45
N ASN A 61 2.71 13.08 -2.33
CA ASN A 61 1.29 13.01 -1.99
C ASN A 61 0.48 13.16 -3.28
N HIS A 62 -0.19 12.09 -3.70
CA HIS A 62 -0.84 11.98 -5.00
C HIS A 62 -2.30 11.50 -4.88
N PRO A 63 -3.19 11.89 -5.81
CA PRO A 63 -4.55 11.37 -5.85
C PRO A 63 -4.55 9.89 -6.26
N ASN A 64 -5.38 9.09 -5.60
CA ASN A 64 -5.68 7.72 -5.99
C ASN A 64 -7.17 7.59 -6.28
N LYS A 65 -7.54 7.42 -7.55
CA LYS A 65 -8.95 7.35 -7.99
C LYS A 65 -9.65 6.09 -7.51
N ILE A 66 -8.93 4.97 -7.38
CA ILE A 66 -9.50 3.69 -6.92
C ILE A 66 -9.94 3.82 -5.46
N LEU A 67 -9.11 4.44 -4.63
CA LEU A 67 -9.37 4.62 -3.20
C LEU A 67 -10.09 5.94 -2.88
N ASN A 68 -10.28 6.81 -3.88
CA ASN A 68 -10.92 8.12 -3.76
C ASN A 68 -10.34 9.00 -2.64
N LYS A 69 -9.02 9.03 -2.53
CA LYS A 69 -8.29 9.86 -1.56
C LYS A 69 -6.88 10.19 -2.02
N ASN A 70 -6.28 11.23 -1.43
CA ASN A 70 -4.87 11.51 -1.60
C ASN A 70 -4.04 10.61 -0.67
N LEU A 71 -2.90 10.14 -1.16
CA LEU A 71 -2.05 9.18 -0.47
C LEU A 71 -0.57 9.53 -0.66
N ARG A 72 0.22 9.26 0.37
CA ARG A 72 1.66 9.07 0.27
C ARG A 72 1.95 7.59 0.55
N LEU A 73 2.57 6.91 -0.40
CA LEU A 73 2.81 5.47 -0.35
C LEU A 73 4.31 5.19 -0.43
N GLU A 74 4.82 4.48 0.57
CA GLU A 74 6.21 4.03 0.64
C GLU A 74 6.30 2.60 0.12
N SER A 75 6.38 2.45 -1.21
CA SER A 75 6.51 1.12 -1.81
C SER A 75 7.22 1.15 -3.16
N VAL A 76 7.97 0.09 -3.43
CA VAL A 76 8.66 -0.09 -4.73
C VAL A 76 7.67 -0.04 -5.89
N HIS A 77 6.50 -0.68 -5.75
CA HIS A 77 5.47 -0.67 -6.78
C HIS A 77 4.99 0.77 -7.08
N ASN A 78 4.66 1.54 -6.03
CA ASN A 78 4.23 2.93 -6.18
C ASN A 78 5.31 3.76 -6.90
N ALA A 79 6.56 3.67 -6.44
CA ALA A 79 7.66 4.43 -7.01
C ALA A 79 7.87 4.11 -8.51
N MET A 80 7.83 2.83 -8.87
CA MET A 80 7.98 2.38 -10.26
C MET A 80 6.82 2.85 -11.16
N GLU A 81 5.58 2.74 -10.72
CA GLU A 81 4.42 3.11 -11.53
C GLU A 81 4.30 4.64 -11.65
N GLN A 82 4.59 5.39 -10.59
CA GLN A 82 4.66 6.85 -10.68
C GLN A 82 5.79 7.33 -11.60
N ALA A 83 6.96 6.67 -11.57
CA ALA A 83 8.06 7.00 -12.49
C ALA A 83 7.65 6.82 -13.96
N LYS A 84 6.89 5.77 -14.29
CA LYS A 84 6.33 5.57 -15.64
C LYS A 84 5.34 6.67 -16.01
N THR A 85 4.47 7.05 -15.08
CA THR A 85 3.51 8.16 -15.24
C THR A 85 4.22 9.47 -15.52
N VAL A 86 5.24 9.82 -14.72
CA VAL A 86 6.04 11.04 -14.94
C VAL A 86 6.79 11.00 -16.25
N ALA A 87 7.44 9.88 -16.59
CA ALA A 87 8.13 9.72 -17.86
C ALA A 87 7.19 9.93 -19.06
N SER A 88 5.97 9.37 -19.01
CA SER A 88 4.96 9.56 -20.05
C SER A 88 4.55 11.03 -20.21
N SER A 89 4.43 11.75 -19.08
CA SER A 89 4.09 13.16 -19.06
C SER A 89 5.21 14.03 -19.68
N VAL A 90 6.46 13.75 -19.33
CA VAL A 90 7.64 14.44 -19.88
C VAL A 90 7.77 14.18 -21.40
N MET A 91 7.38 13.01 -21.86
CA MET A 91 7.36 12.63 -23.28
C MET A 91 6.15 13.16 -24.07
N ASN A 92 5.32 14.04 -23.49
CA ASN A 92 4.08 14.59 -24.06
C ASN A 92 3.04 13.51 -24.46
N ASN A 93 3.04 12.38 -23.76
CA ASN A 93 2.04 11.31 -23.91
C ASN A 93 1.53 10.90 -22.51
N PRO A 94 0.86 11.81 -21.77
CA PRO A 94 0.58 11.62 -20.37
C PRO A 94 -0.38 10.43 -20.12
N MET A 95 0.01 9.56 -19.21
CA MET A 95 -0.81 8.47 -18.67
C MET A 95 -1.09 8.75 -17.20
N GLU A 96 -2.36 8.62 -16.81
CA GLU A 96 -2.74 8.80 -15.41
C GLU A 96 -2.18 7.67 -14.52
N TYR A 97 -1.75 8.04 -13.32
CA TYR A 97 -1.49 7.07 -12.26
C TYR A 97 -2.82 6.52 -11.74
N ASN A 98 -3.05 5.23 -11.96
CA ASN A 98 -4.27 4.56 -11.55
C ASN A 98 -3.97 3.12 -11.12
N GLN A 99 -3.28 2.97 -9.99
CA GLN A 99 -2.83 1.67 -9.48
C GLN A 99 -3.49 1.35 -8.14
N VAL A 100 -3.84 0.07 -7.95
CA VAL A 100 -4.15 -0.45 -6.61
C VAL A 100 -2.84 -0.58 -5.85
N PRO A 101 -2.69 0.05 -4.68
CA PRO A 101 -1.50 -0.10 -3.87
C PRO A 101 -1.26 -1.56 -3.52
N TRP A 102 -0.01 -2.02 -3.62
CA TRP A 102 0.36 -3.29 -3.06
C TRP A 102 1.79 -3.27 -2.51
N PHE A 103 2.04 -4.08 -1.50
CA PHE A 103 3.26 -4.12 -0.71
C PHE A 103 3.66 -5.56 -0.44
N TRP A 104 4.90 -5.77 -0.02
CA TRP A 104 5.33 -7.06 0.51
C TRP A 104 6.37 -6.87 1.61
N SER A 105 6.50 -7.90 2.44
CA SER A 105 7.56 -8.04 3.41
C SER A 105 7.96 -9.50 3.52
N ASP A 106 9.26 -9.76 3.54
CA ASP A 106 9.80 -11.09 3.77
C ASP A 106 10.38 -11.13 5.20
N GLN A 107 9.87 -12.04 6.02
CA GLN A 107 10.30 -12.24 7.40
C GLN A 107 10.64 -13.72 7.59
N TYR A 108 11.92 -14.06 7.59
CA TYR A 108 12.40 -15.44 7.59
C TYR A 108 11.77 -16.25 6.45
N ASP A 109 11.02 -17.30 6.77
CA ASP A 109 10.34 -18.16 5.80
C ASP A 109 8.90 -17.68 5.46
N HIS A 110 8.50 -16.52 5.96
CA HIS A 110 7.17 -15.98 5.73
C HIS A 110 7.22 -14.81 4.76
N LYS A 111 6.43 -14.94 3.69
CA LYS A 111 6.17 -13.87 2.73
C LYS A 111 4.80 -13.26 3.00
N LEU A 112 4.78 -12.03 3.46
CA LEU A 112 3.57 -11.20 3.53
C LEU A 112 3.42 -10.43 2.22
N GLN A 113 2.23 -10.48 1.63
CA GLN A 113 1.83 -9.65 0.50
C GLN A 113 0.51 -8.95 0.83
N ILE A 114 0.46 -7.65 0.60
CA ILE A 114 -0.68 -6.80 0.95
C ILE A 114 -1.17 -6.11 -0.32
N VAL A 115 -2.46 -6.08 -0.57
CA VAL A 115 -3.09 -5.28 -1.62
C VAL A 115 -4.23 -4.45 -1.04
N GLY A 116 -4.37 -3.21 -1.50
CA GLY A 116 -5.31 -2.26 -0.95
C GLY A 116 -4.85 -1.65 0.37
N LEU A 117 -5.76 -0.96 1.06
CA LEU A 117 -5.53 -0.35 2.37
C LEU A 117 -6.68 -0.75 3.30
N SER A 118 -6.35 -1.41 4.40
CA SER A 118 -7.34 -2.00 5.31
C SER A 118 -7.90 -1.04 6.38
N GLY A 119 -7.38 0.20 6.49
CA GLY A 119 -7.70 1.10 7.61
C GLY A 119 -9.18 1.44 7.80
N ASP A 120 -9.99 1.36 6.75
CA ASP A 120 -11.41 1.75 6.78
C ASP A 120 -12.36 0.53 6.81
N HIS A 121 -11.88 -0.69 7.08
CA HIS A 121 -12.71 -1.89 7.07
C HIS A 121 -13.71 -1.95 8.22
N ASP A 122 -14.82 -2.62 7.99
CA ASP A 122 -15.84 -2.97 8.98
C ASP A 122 -15.79 -4.46 9.34
N MET A 123 -15.24 -5.30 8.46
CA MET A 123 -15.15 -6.74 8.69
C MET A 123 -13.83 -7.32 8.18
N VAL A 124 -13.32 -8.32 8.91
CA VAL A 124 -12.18 -9.15 8.50
C VAL A 124 -12.61 -10.59 8.39
N THR A 125 -12.30 -11.24 7.26
CA THR A 125 -12.59 -12.66 7.05
C THR A 125 -11.30 -13.39 6.73
N MET A 126 -11.02 -14.45 7.50
CA MET A 126 -9.87 -15.31 7.26
C MET A 126 -10.20 -16.43 6.27
N ARG A 127 -9.26 -16.69 5.36
CA ARG A 127 -9.24 -17.84 4.45
C ARG A 127 -7.96 -18.62 4.67
N GLY A 128 -8.05 -19.91 4.98
CA GLY A 128 -6.92 -20.76 5.33
C GLY A 128 -6.73 -20.93 6.84
N ASN A 129 -5.52 -21.32 7.25
CA ASN A 129 -5.22 -21.65 8.64
C ASN A 129 -3.87 -21.02 9.06
N THR A 130 -3.86 -20.32 10.18
CA THR A 130 -2.64 -19.72 10.73
C THR A 130 -1.59 -20.73 11.14
N ASN A 131 -2.00 -21.94 11.59
CA ASN A 131 -1.08 -23.01 12.00
C ASN A 131 -0.23 -23.54 10.83
N ASP A 132 -0.74 -23.42 9.59
CA ASP A 132 -0.04 -23.87 8.40
C ASP A 132 0.88 -22.78 7.83
N ALA A 133 0.95 -21.59 8.50
CA ALA A 133 1.59 -20.40 8.00
C ALA A 133 1.21 -20.07 6.54
N LYS A 134 -0.01 -20.43 6.13
CA LYS A 134 -0.56 -20.19 4.80
C LYS A 134 -2.03 -19.81 4.92
N PHE A 135 -2.28 -18.52 4.92
CA PHE A 135 -3.63 -17.97 5.05
C PHE A 135 -3.73 -16.58 4.43
N MET A 136 -4.94 -16.09 4.34
CA MET A 136 -5.23 -14.74 3.87
C MET A 136 -6.28 -14.08 4.75
N LEU A 137 -6.15 -12.77 4.93
CA LEU A 137 -7.15 -11.92 5.59
C LEU A 137 -7.76 -11.02 4.53
N PHE A 138 -9.07 -11.07 4.39
CA PHE A 138 -9.87 -10.25 3.49
C PHE A 138 -10.56 -9.18 4.31
N TYR A 139 -10.34 -7.92 3.94
CA TYR A 139 -10.90 -6.75 4.59
C TYR A 139 -12.00 -6.18 3.71
N THR A 140 -13.23 -6.14 4.24
CA THR A 140 -14.37 -5.56 3.53
C THR A 140 -14.91 -4.33 4.24
N LYS A 141 -15.58 -3.47 3.47
CA LYS A 141 -16.40 -2.36 3.95
C LYS A 141 -17.70 -2.37 3.16
N ASP A 142 -18.84 -2.44 3.84
CA ASP A 142 -20.16 -2.55 3.19
C ASP A 142 -20.21 -3.71 2.15
N GLU A 143 -19.62 -4.86 2.51
CA GLU A 143 -19.39 -6.04 1.67
C GLU A 143 -18.38 -5.83 0.51
N GLU A 144 -17.94 -4.62 0.21
CA GLU A 144 -16.93 -4.33 -0.83
C GLU A 144 -15.54 -4.72 -0.34
N LEU A 145 -14.80 -5.48 -1.14
CA LEU A 145 -13.42 -5.88 -0.83
C LEU A 145 -12.48 -4.68 -1.04
N ILE A 146 -11.87 -4.20 0.05
CA ILE A 146 -10.98 -3.04 0.05
C ILE A 146 -9.50 -3.38 0.20
N ALA A 147 -9.18 -4.52 0.86
CA ALA A 147 -7.80 -4.97 1.02
C ALA A 147 -7.71 -6.46 1.27
N VAL A 148 -6.53 -7.04 1.00
CA VAL A 148 -6.19 -8.42 1.34
C VAL A 148 -4.74 -8.51 1.80
N ASP A 149 -4.52 -9.19 2.92
CA ASP A 149 -3.21 -9.65 3.37
C ASP A 149 -3.07 -11.14 3.10
N ALA A 150 -1.95 -11.54 2.50
CA ALA A 150 -1.68 -12.94 2.19
C ALA A 150 -0.34 -13.38 2.79
N ILE A 151 -0.38 -14.43 3.59
CA ILE A 151 0.82 -15.11 4.09
C ILE A 151 1.04 -16.37 3.28
N ASN A 152 2.21 -16.46 2.63
CA ASN A 152 2.68 -17.62 1.84
C ASN A 152 1.66 -18.13 0.80
N ASN A 153 0.80 -17.25 0.25
CA ASN A 153 -0.23 -17.61 -0.73
C ASN A 153 -0.19 -16.74 -2.00
N PRO A 154 0.91 -16.76 -2.77
CA PRO A 154 1.11 -15.85 -3.89
C PRO A 154 0.11 -16.05 -5.04
N LYS A 155 -0.42 -17.27 -5.23
CA LYS A 155 -1.39 -17.55 -6.31
C LYS A 155 -2.71 -16.83 -6.08
N GLU A 156 -3.31 -17.00 -4.90
CA GLU A 156 -4.57 -16.33 -4.56
C GLU A 156 -4.38 -14.84 -4.35
N PHE A 157 -3.18 -14.39 -3.92
CA PHE A 157 -2.84 -12.98 -3.85
C PHE A 157 -2.96 -12.27 -5.21
N LEU A 158 -2.44 -12.89 -6.28
CA LEU A 158 -2.56 -12.30 -7.63
C LEU A 158 -4.01 -12.15 -8.08
N ILE A 159 -4.88 -13.10 -7.70
CA ILE A 159 -6.32 -13.01 -7.96
C ILE A 159 -6.93 -11.88 -7.13
N SER A 160 -6.57 -11.80 -5.85
CA SER A 160 -7.08 -10.80 -4.92
C SER A 160 -6.78 -9.36 -5.37
N ARG A 161 -5.65 -9.11 -6.05
CA ARG A 161 -5.35 -7.82 -6.64
C ARG A 161 -6.42 -7.36 -7.64
N LYS A 162 -6.95 -8.29 -8.45
CA LYS A 162 -8.03 -7.98 -9.40
C LYS A 162 -9.36 -7.78 -8.67
N LEU A 163 -9.65 -8.58 -7.65
CA LEU A 163 -10.87 -8.45 -6.87
C LEU A 163 -10.94 -7.08 -6.16
N VAL A 164 -9.83 -6.64 -5.56
CA VAL A 164 -9.74 -5.31 -4.93
C VAL A 164 -9.85 -4.20 -5.98
N ALA A 165 -9.17 -4.34 -7.13
CA ALA A 165 -9.24 -3.35 -8.21
C ALA A 165 -10.68 -3.16 -8.73
N ASN A 166 -11.44 -4.25 -8.81
CA ASN A 166 -12.83 -4.26 -9.29
C ASN A 166 -13.84 -3.99 -8.18
N LYS A 167 -13.39 -3.74 -6.94
CA LYS A 167 -14.26 -3.47 -5.78
C LYS A 167 -15.36 -4.51 -5.61
N VAL A 168 -14.98 -5.79 -5.75
CA VAL A 168 -15.94 -6.89 -5.77
C VAL A 168 -16.64 -7.01 -4.42
N LYS A 169 -17.97 -7.17 -4.42
CA LYS A 169 -18.74 -7.44 -3.21
C LYS A 169 -18.74 -8.93 -2.92
N ILE A 170 -18.23 -9.30 -1.75
CA ILE A 170 -18.03 -10.71 -1.36
C ILE A 170 -18.52 -10.94 0.06
N LYS A 171 -19.36 -11.95 0.25
CA LYS A 171 -19.81 -12.36 1.58
C LYS A 171 -18.73 -13.18 2.32
N PRO A 172 -18.60 -13.02 3.65
CA PRO A 172 -17.63 -13.76 4.46
C PRO A 172 -17.66 -15.26 4.25
N LYS A 173 -18.84 -15.86 4.15
CA LYS A 173 -19.02 -17.30 3.92
C LYS A 173 -18.38 -17.78 2.61
N VAL A 174 -18.38 -16.95 1.58
CA VAL A 174 -17.77 -17.28 0.28
C VAL A 174 -16.25 -17.20 0.38
N ILE A 175 -15.73 -16.18 1.09
CA ILE A 175 -14.30 -16.01 1.33
C ILE A 175 -13.71 -17.18 2.12
N SER A 176 -14.36 -17.57 3.22
CA SER A 176 -13.86 -18.61 4.12
C SER A 176 -13.93 -20.04 3.57
N ASP A 177 -14.77 -20.29 2.56
CA ASP A 177 -14.89 -21.58 1.91
C ASP A 177 -13.72 -21.84 0.95
N LEU A 178 -12.81 -22.74 1.34
CA LEU A 178 -11.62 -23.10 0.56
C LEU A 178 -11.95 -23.77 -0.79
N ASN A 179 -13.17 -24.29 -0.98
CA ASN A 179 -13.62 -24.83 -2.26
C ASN A 179 -14.03 -23.74 -3.25
N THR A 180 -14.26 -22.51 -2.79
CA THR A 180 -14.54 -21.38 -3.67
C THR A 180 -13.30 -21.03 -4.48
N ASN A 181 -13.41 -21.08 -5.80
CA ASN A 181 -12.37 -20.56 -6.68
C ASN A 181 -12.49 -19.04 -6.81
N LEU A 182 -11.52 -18.32 -6.27
CA LEU A 182 -11.53 -16.84 -6.28
C LEU A 182 -11.55 -16.23 -7.69
N ASN A 183 -11.11 -16.96 -8.73
CA ASN A 183 -11.19 -16.46 -10.11
C ASN A 183 -12.64 -16.32 -10.60
N ASP A 184 -13.57 -17.11 -10.07
CA ASP A 184 -14.96 -17.08 -10.49
C ASP A 184 -15.72 -15.86 -9.94
N LEU A 185 -15.03 -15.06 -9.09
CA LEU A 185 -15.56 -13.84 -8.48
C LEU A 185 -15.15 -12.55 -9.21
N ILE A 186 -14.30 -12.64 -10.26
CA ILE A 186 -13.78 -11.47 -11.01
C ILE A 186 -14.81 -10.91 -11.98
#